data_d1f7323f9a3160fa0dfe5c897a4ac86b
#
_entry.id   d1f7323f9a3160fa0dfe5c897a4ac86b
#
_cell.length_a   1.000
_cell.length_b   1.000
_cell.length_c   1.000
_cell.angle_alpha   90.00
_cell.angle_beta   90.00
_cell.angle_gamma   90.00
#
_symmetry.space_group_name_H-M   'P 1'
#
loop_
_entity.id
_entity.type
_entity.pdbx_description
1 polymer ?
#
loop_
_entity_poly.entity_id
_entity_poly.type
_entity_poly.pdbx_seq_one_letter_code
_entity_poly.pdbx_strand_id
1 'polypeptide(L)'
;MISTRGVTPKILTPTSNVAYVPIHGRLDKVTVLHEQGLDVPLIDAPWEDVAAACDDLEDNERLTPILLDAFKISKATLTPERNVSLKPFVLLFDEYYTDLYRMSEAEDWMHDAQRIVFMGTSFSVNITSIALRTALSNEAAIEVVDPQPIDLGYERIEYHRMTATDYVSDRLG
;
A
#
# COMPACT_ATOMS: atom_id res chain seq x y z
N MET A 1 -17.28 8.81 10.92
CA MET A 1 -16.42 8.70 12.13
C MET A 1 -15.58 7.44 11.94
N ILE A 2 -14.39 7.59 11.35
CA ILE A 2 -13.49 6.46 11.07
C ILE A 2 -12.55 6.36 12.27
N SER A 3 -12.73 5.31 13.08
CA SER A 3 -11.88 5.03 14.23
C SER A 3 -10.51 4.54 13.74
N THR A 4 -9.53 5.43 13.72
CA THR A 4 -8.13 5.09 13.54
C THR A 4 -7.54 4.57 14.85
N ARG A 5 -7.97 3.40 15.30
CA ARG A 5 -7.17 2.68 16.28
C ARG A 5 -5.93 2.17 15.57
N GLY A 6 -4.78 2.72 15.96
CA GLY A 6 -3.47 2.39 15.42
C GLY A 6 -3.19 0.88 15.45
N VAL A 7 -3.46 0.24 14.35
CA VAL A 7 -2.86 -1.05 14.04
C VAL A 7 -1.53 -0.70 13.38
N THR A 8 -0.47 -0.64 14.18
CA THR A 8 0.88 -0.71 13.63
C THR A 8 0.92 -2.01 12.83
N PRO A 9 1.09 -1.96 11.49
CA PRO A 9 1.20 -3.19 10.73
C PRO A 9 2.41 -3.94 11.28
N LYS A 10 2.17 -5.09 11.86
CA LYS A 10 3.23 -5.98 12.30
C LYS A 10 3.96 -6.39 11.02
N ILE A 11 5.12 -5.77 10.78
CA ILE A 11 5.96 -6.14 9.64
C ILE A 11 6.29 -7.61 9.87
N LEU A 12 5.70 -8.47 9.04
CA LEU A 12 6.06 -9.88 9.01
C LEU A 12 7.52 -9.93 8.56
N THR A 13 8.41 -10.19 9.50
CA THR A 13 9.79 -10.52 9.17
C THR A 13 9.73 -11.80 8.34
N PRO A 14 10.22 -11.83 7.09
CA PRO A 14 10.10 -12.99 6.25
C PRO A 14 10.81 -14.17 6.92
N THR A 15 10.05 -15.17 7.34
CA THR A 15 10.62 -16.50 7.48
C THR A 15 10.83 -17.04 6.07
N SER A 16 11.97 -17.52 5.77
CA SER A 16 12.70 -17.89 4.54
C SER A 16 11.98 -18.06 3.18
N ASN A 17 10.65 -17.95 3.09
CA ASN A 17 9.89 -18.11 1.84
C ASN A 17 8.68 -17.16 1.72
N VAL A 18 8.59 -16.14 2.58
CA VAL A 18 7.51 -15.15 2.51
C VAL A 18 8.13 -13.80 2.18
N ALA A 19 7.75 -13.24 1.05
CA ALA A 19 8.14 -11.90 0.66
C ALA A 19 6.91 -10.98 0.62
N TYR A 20 7.11 -9.68 0.81
CA TYR A 20 6.06 -8.68 0.83
C TYR A 20 6.45 -7.50 -0.07
N VAL A 21 5.61 -7.19 -1.04
CA VAL A 21 5.75 -6.00 -1.90
C VAL A 21 4.65 -5.01 -1.58
N PRO A 22 4.97 -3.88 -0.92
CA PRO A 22 4.00 -2.82 -0.64
C PRO A 22 3.75 -1.97 -1.89
N ILE A 23 3.01 -2.51 -2.87
CA ILE A 23 2.85 -1.92 -4.20
C ILE A 23 2.18 -0.54 -4.19
N HIS A 24 1.46 -0.19 -3.14
CA HIS A 24 0.91 1.15 -2.93
C HIS A 24 1.73 1.99 -1.96
N GLY A 25 2.91 1.50 -1.56
CA GLY A 25 3.80 2.17 -0.63
C GLY A 25 3.54 1.83 0.84
N ARG A 26 4.14 2.64 1.72
CA ARG A 26 4.13 2.47 3.18
C ARG A 26 4.06 3.83 3.86
N LEU A 27 3.21 3.96 4.87
CA LEU A 27 3.05 5.21 5.64
C LEU A 27 4.19 5.48 6.62
N ASP A 28 4.97 4.46 7.00
CA ASP A 28 6.15 4.61 7.86
C ASP A 28 7.40 5.07 7.11
N LYS A 29 7.28 5.31 5.80
CA LYS A 29 8.36 5.81 4.95
C LYS A 29 7.96 7.08 4.21
N VAL A 30 8.96 7.90 3.95
CA VAL A 30 8.87 9.08 3.08
C VAL A 30 10.01 9.10 2.09
N THR A 31 9.83 9.83 1.03
CA THR A 31 10.85 10.14 0.04
C THR A 31 10.83 11.63 -0.24
N VAL A 32 11.89 12.17 -0.86
CA VAL A 32 11.85 13.54 -1.36
C VAL A 32 10.85 13.65 -2.52
N LEU A 33 10.18 14.77 -2.64
CA LEU A 33 9.36 15.06 -3.81
C LEU A 33 10.27 15.16 -5.04
N HIS A 34 10.11 14.25 -6.00
CA HIS A 34 10.98 14.10 -7.17
C HIS A 34 10.18 13.85 -8.44
N GLU A 35 10.86 13.82 -9.57
CA GLU A 35 10.24 13.35 -10.81
C GLU A 35 10.06 11.83 -10.76
N GLN A 36 8.92 11.37 -11.28
CA GLN A 36 8.64 9.93 -11.32
C GLN A 36 9.70 9.18 -12.12
N GLY A 37 10.01 7.97 -11.68
CA GLY A 37 11.01 7.11 -12.31
C GLY A 37 12.45 7.36 -11.85
N LEU A 38 12.71 8.32 -10.98
CA LEU A 38 14.03 8.47 -10.36
C LEU A 38 14.16 7.50 -9.16
N ASP A 39 15.35 6.92 -9.03
CA ASP A 39 15.72 6.15 -7.85
C ASP A 39 16.10 7.13 -6.72
N VAL A 40 15.28 7.17 -5.68
CA VAL A 40 15.46 8.03 -4.52
C VAL A 40 15.38 7.22 -3.23
N PRO A 41 16.16 7.56 -2.21
CA PRO A 41 16.15 6.82 -0.96
C PRO A 41 14.81 6.97 -0.23
N LEU A 42 14.36 5.87 0.37
CA LEU A 42 13.31 5.88 1.36
C LEU A 42 13.90 6.08 2.74
N ILE A 43 13.36 7.03 3.48
CA ILE A 43 13.74 7.30 4.87
C ILE A 43 12.52 7.10 5.77
N ASP A 44 12.75 6.99 7.08
CA ASP A 44 11.67 6.87 8.05
C ASP A 44 10.81 8.13 8.06
N ALA A 45 9.50 7.94 8.12
CA ALA A 45 8.56 9.05 8.22
C ALA A 45 8.66 9.70 9.60
N PRO A 46 8.56 11.05 9.71
CA PRO A 46 8.79 11.80 10.94
C PRO A 46 7.58 11.75 11.90
N TRP A 47 6.86 10.64 11.96
CA TRP A 47 5.63 10.55 12.78
C TRP A 47 5.87 10.60 14.27
N GLU A 48 7.01 10.05 14.75
CA GLU A 48 7.39 10.11 16.17
C GLU A 48 7.69 11.56 16.59
N ASP A 49 8.41 12.32 15.76
CA ASP A 49 8.71 13.73 16.00
C ASP A 49 7.43 14.58 15.99
N VAL A 50 6.53 14.32 15.04
CA VAL A 50 5.22 14.99 14.95
C VAL A 50 4.39 14.70 16.20
N ALA A 51 4.29 13.44 16.62
CA ALA A 51 3.52 13.05 17.79
C ALA A 51 4.13 13.61 19.10
N ALA A 52 5.46 13.73 19.18
CA ALA A 52 6.13 14.34 20.33
C ALA A 52 5.92 15.86 20.40
N ALA A 53 5.73 16.52 19.24
CA ALA A 53 5.53 17.96 19.15
C ALA A 53 4.07 18.42 19.29
N CYS A 54 3.11 17.52 19.14
CA CYS A 54 1.68 17.81 19.19
C CYS A 54 0.93 16.72 19.95
N ASP A 55 0.39 17.09 21.11
CA ASP A 55 -0.35 16.19 22.03
C ASP A 55 -1.80 15.97 21.53
N ASP A 56 -2.33 16.92 20.76
CA ASP A 56 -3.67 16.87 20.19
C ASP A 56 -3.60 16.90 18.66
N LEU A 57 -3.70 15.72 18.05
CA LEU A 57 -3.64 15.55 16.59
C LEU A 57 -4.93 15.99 15.88
N GLU A 58 -5.97 16.37 16.62
CA GLU A 58 -7.22 16.93 16.05
C GLU A 58 -7.17 18.47 15.99
N ASP A 59 -6.21 19.11 16.69
CA ASP A 59 -5.96 20.54 16.63
C ASP A 59 -5.17 20.90 15.36
N ASN A 60 -5.88 21.18 14.28
CA ASN A 60 -5.29 21.51 12.99
C ASN A 60 -4.44 22.81 13.01
N GLU A 61 -4.74 23.76 13.88
CA GLU A 61 -3.96 25.02 13.97
C GLU A 61 -2.56 24.75 14.52
N ARG A 62 -2.46 23.86 15.49
CA ARG A 62 -1.18 23.44 16.08
C ARG A 62 -0.46 22.41 15.22
N LEU A 63 -1.18 21.44 14.66
CA LEU A 63 -0.61 20.34 13.89
C LEU A 63 -0.05 20.80 12.53
N THR A 64 -0.74 21.70 11.83
CA THR A 64 -0.32 22.15 10.50
C THR A 64 1.12 22.67 10.44
N PRO A 65 1.55 23.64 11.29
CA PRO A 65 2.92 24.14 11.23
C PRO A 65 3.97 23.08 11.58
N ILE A 66 3.64 22.11 12.42
CA ILE A 66 4.52 20.99 12.77
C ILE A 66 4.70 20.06 11.56
N LEU A 67 3.61 19.72 10.86
CA LEU A 67 3.67 18.92 9.64
C LEU A 67 4.46 19.63 8.53
N LEU A 68 4.26 20.93 8.33
CA LEU A 68 5.03 21.68 7.34
C LEU A 68 6.53 21.61 7.62
N ASP A 69 6.96 21.74 8.88
CA ASP A 69 8.37 21.59 9.26
C ASP A 69 8.87 20.17 9.06
N ALA A 70 8.13 19.17 9.54
CA ALA A 70 8.50 17.76 9.45
C ALA A 70 8.66 17.30 8.00
N PHE A 71 7.79 17.77 7.10
CA PHE A 71 7.84 17.46 5.67
C PHE A 71 8.63 18.47 4.84
N LYS A 72 9.33 19.42 5.48
CA LYS A 72 10.17 20.45 4.83
C LYS A 72 9.41 21.27 3.78
N ILE A 73 8.19 21.67 4.10
CA ILE A 73 7.35 22.53 3.28
C ILE A 73 7.44 23.96 3.83
N SER A 74 7.66 24.92 2.95
CA SER A 74 7.74 26.34 3.33
C SER A 74 6.42 26.83 3.95
N LYS A 75 6.48 27.33 5.20
CA LYS A 75 5.33 27.95 5.88
C LYS A 75 4.87 29.24 5.21
N ALA A 76 5.74 29.90 4.46
CA ALA A 76 5.42 31.17 3.80
C ALA A 76 4.64 30.95 2.49
N THR A 77 5.01 29.94 1.71
CA THR A 77 4.41 29.65 0.41
C THR A 77 3.38 28.53 0.45
N LEU A 78 3.43 27.66 1.47
CA LEU A 78 2.64 26.43 1.60
C LEU A 78 2.76 25.52 0.35
N THR A 79 3.89 25.63 -0.36
CA THR A 79 4.14 24.91 -1.59
C THR A 79 5.35 24.00 -1.39
N PRO A 80 5.22 22.71 -1.69
CA PRO A 80 6.34 21.78 -1.62
C PRO A 80 7.33 22.05 -2.75
N GLU A 81 8.63 21.84 -2.47
CA GLU A 81 9.73 22.03 -3.41
C GLU A 81 10.34 20.68 -3.82
N ARG A 82 10.57 20.48 -5.11
CA ARG A 82 11.24 19.29 -5.63
C ARG A 82 12.65 19.16 -5.04
N ASN A 83 13.04 17.94 -4.75
CA ASN A 83 14.32 17.54 -4.17
C ASN A 83 14.60 18.12 -2.76
N VAL A 84 13.63 18.79 -2.14
CA VAL A 84 13.70 19.35 -0.79
C VAL A 84 12.60 18.82 0.09
N SER A 85 11.35 19.04 -0.31
CA SER A 85 10.19 18.63 0.48
C SER A 85 10.01 17.12 0.46
N LEU A 86 9.54 16.59 1.57
CA LEU A 86 9.24 15.17 1.71
C LEU A 86 7.78 14.90 1.30
N LYS A 87 7.53 13.70 0.78
CA LYS A 87 6.18 13.17 0.60
C LYS A 87 6.10 11.78 1.23
N PRO A 88 4.95 11.37 1.78
CA PRO A 88 4.73 9.99 2.20
C PRO A 88 5.00 9.04 1.03
N PHE A 89 5.62 7.89 1.33
CA PHE A 89 5.82 6.83 0.34
C PHE A 89 4.50 6.09 0.11
N VAL A 90 3.59 6.77 -0.55
CA VAL A 90 2.25 6.27 -0.92
C VAL A 90 2.01 6.63 -2.38
N LEU A 91 1.54 5.65 -3.16
CA LEU A 91 1.13 5.86 -4.54
C LEU A 91 -0.20 6.63 -4.56
N LEU A 92 -0.19 7.84 -5.10
CA LEU A 92 -1.38 8.67 -5.27
C LEU A 92 -2.08 8.36 -6.61
N PHE A 93 -3.34 8.79 -6.76
CA PHE A 93 -4.17 8.45 -7.93
C PHE A 93 -3.65 8.99 -9.28
N ASP A 94 -2.84 10.04 -9.26
CA ASP A 94 -2.20 10.67 -10.42
C ASP A 94 -0.75 10.20 -10.64
N GLU A 95 -0.29 9.24 -9.85
CA GLU A 95 1.04 8.65 -9.95
C GLU A 95 1.00 7.28 -10.63
N TYR A 96 2.14 6.89 -11.18
CA TYR A 96 2.32 5.59 -11.84
C TYR A 96 3.15 4.65 -10.97
N TYR A 97 2.92 3.35 -11.12
CA TYR A 97 3.79 2.32 -10.57
C TYR A 97 5.17 2.43 -11.20
N THR A 98 6.19 2.47 -10.37
CA THR A 98 7.60 2.53 -10.76
C THR A 98 8.39 1.47 -9.99
N ASP A 99 9.68 1.34 -10.30
CA ASP A 99 10.57 0.42 -9.58
C ASP A 99 10.71 0.77 -8.09
N LEU A 100 10.46 2.02 -7.71
CA LEU A 100 10.38 2.44 -6.30
C LEU A 100 9.30 1.65 -5.53
N TYR A 101 8.19 1.31 -6.20
CA TYR A 101 7.12 0.48 -5.66
C TYR A 101 7.31 -1.01 -5.93
N ARG A 102 8.48 -1.41 -6.46
CA ARG A 102 8.84 -2.79 -6.80
C ARG A 102 7.84 -3.44 -7.76
N MET A 103 7.36 -2.65 -8.73
CA MET A 103 6.34 -3.12 -9.68
C MET A 103 6.82 -4.30 -10.51
N SER A 104 8.05 -4.24 -11.04
CA SER A 104 8.63 -5.34 -11.84
C SER A 104 8.68 -6.64 -11.05
N GLU A 105 9.08 -6.58 -9.78
CA GLU A 105 9.11 -7.77 -8.91
C GLU A 105 7.71 -8.31 -8.64
N ALA A 106 6.72 -7.44 -8.44
CA ALA A 106 5.34 -7.87 -8.26
C ALA A 106 4.78 -8.54 -9.53
N GLU A 107 5.12 -8.03 -10.72
CA GLU A 107 4.74 -8.62 -12.00
C GLU A 107 5.39 -10.01 -12.19
N ASP A 108 6.67 -10.15 -11.86
CA ASP A 108 7.37 -11.45 -11.92
C ASP A 108 6.66 -12.47 -11.01
N TRP A 109 6.31 -12.08 -9.79
CA TRP A 109 5.60 -12.99 -8.88
C TRP A 109 4.20 -13.36 -9.38
N MET A 110 3.47 -12.40 -9.95
CA MET A 110 2.16 -12.69 -10.57
C MET A 110 2.30 -13.64 -11.74
N HIS A 111 3.38 -13.50 -12.52
CA HIS A 111 3.64 -14.35 -13.69
C HIS A 111 3.99 -15.79 -13.27
N ASP A 112 4.79 -15.95 -12.22
CA ASP A 112 5.25 -17.27 -11.77
C ASP A 112 4.23 -17.97 -10.83
N ALA A 113 3.19 -17.25 -10.42
CA ALA A 113 2.22 -17.76 -9.47
C ALA A 113 1.39 -18.91 -10.05
N GLN A 114 1.33 -20.03 -9.34
CA GLN A 114 0.41 -21.15 -9.63
C GLN A 114 -0.98 -20.92 -9.01
N ARG A 115 -1.08 -20.01 -8.04
CA ARG A 115 -2.31 -19.60 -7.38
C ARG A 115 -2.23 -18.13 -7.00
N ILE A 116 -3.31 -17.39 -7.24
CA ILE A 116 -3.48 -16.02 -6.78
C ILE A 116 -4.77 -15.93 -5.95
N VAL A 117 -4.65 -15.38 -4.75
CA VAL A 117 -5.78 -15.16 -3.84
C VAL A 117 -6.01 -13.67 -3.68
N PHE A 118 -7.18 -13.21 -4.09
CA PHE A 118 -7.62 -11.82 -3.90
C PHE A 118 -8.42 -11.70 -2.62
N MET A 119 -7.99 -10.86 -1.68
CA MET A 119 -8.66 -10.68 -0.39
C MET A 119 -9.09 -9.23 -0.19
N GLY A 120 -10.39 -9.00 0.10
CA GLY A 120 -10.91 -7.67 0.46
C GLY A 120 -10.72 -6.61 -0.62
N THR A 121 -10.79 -6.99 -1.90
CA THR A 121 -10.62 -6.06 -3.02
C THR A 121 -11.89 -5.88 -3.83
N SER A 122 -12.17 -4.64 -4.20
CA SER A 122 -13.27 -4.29 -5.11
C SER A 122 -12.91 -4.44 -6.60
N PHE A 123 -11.68 -4.84 -6.93
CA PHE A 123 -11.14 -4.89 -8.29
C PHE A 123 -11.19 -3.55 -9.05
N SER A 124 -11.37 -2.43 -8.35
CA SER A 124 -11.42 -1.09 -8.95
C SER A 124 -10.04 -0.49 -9.23
N VAL A 125 -8.97 -1.05 -8.66
CA VAL A 125 -7.59 -0.57 -8.86
C VAL A 125 -6.88 -1.38 -9.93
N ASN A 126 -6.02 -0.70 -10.72
CA ASN A 126 -5.39 -1.30 -11.89
C ASN A 126 -4.56 -2.55 -11.59
N ILE A 127 -3.87 -2.59 -10.46
CA ILE A 127 -3.02 -3.74 -10.10
C ILE A 127 -3.81 -5.04 -9.94
N THR A 128 -5.02 -4.99 -9.42
CA THR A 128 -5.87 -6.20 -9.31
C THR A 128 -6.32 -6.69 -10.67
N SER A 129 -6.54 -5.79 -11.64
CA SER A 129 -6.85 -6.15 -13.03
C SER A 129 -5.65 -6.74 -13.75
N ILE A 130 -4.43 -6.27 -13.46
CA ILE A 130 -3.18 -6.86 -13.98
C ILE A 130 -3.04 -8.27 -13.42
N ALA A 131 -3.10 -8.43 -12.11
CA ALA A 131 -2.97 -9.74 -11.45
C ALA A 131 -4.02 -10.75 -11.95
N LEU A 132 -5.28 -10.34 -12.11
CA LEU A 132 -6.34 -11.19 -12.61
C LEU A 132 -6.07 -11.66 -14.06
N ARG A 133 -5.70 -10.73 -14.95
CA ARG A 133 -5.37 -11.06 -16.34
C ARG A 133 -4.18 -12.02 -16.43
N THR A 134 -3.13 -11.76 -15.64
CA THR A 134 -1.95 -12.63 -15.59
C THR A 134 -2.33 -14.02 -15.08
N ALA A 135 -3.10 -14.15 -14.01
CA ALA A 135 -3.58 -15.42 -13.48
C ALA A 135 -4.41 -16.21 -14.52
N LEU A 136 -5.29 -15.51 -15.24
CA LEU A 136 -6.11 -16.10 -16.30
C LEU A 136 -5.24 -16.61 -17.46
N SER A 137 -4.24 -15.83 -17.87
CA SER A 137 -3.33 -16.19 -18.97
C SER A 137 -2.42 -17.37 -18.63
N ASN A 138 -1.97 -17.46 -17.38
CA ASN A 138 -1.07 -18.52 -16.92
C ASN A 138 -1.82 -19.77 -16.40
N GLU A 139 -3.15 -19.78 -16.51
CA GLU A 139 -3.98 -20.85 -15.98
C GLU A 139 -3.80 -21.09 -14.47
N ALA A 140 -3.37 -20.10 -13.72
CA ALA A 140 -3.24 -20.16 -12.28
C ALA A 140 -4.60 -20.38 -11.60
N ALA A 141 -4.62 -21.02 -10.44
CA ALA A 141 -5.80 -21.08 -9.60
C ALA A 141 -6.14 -19.69 -9.07
N ILE A 142 -7.41 -19.29 -9.14
CA ILE A 142 -7.86 -17.97 -8.72
C ILE A 142 -8.89 -18.12 -7.62
N GLU A 143 -8.63 -17.49 -6.47
CA GLU A 143 -9.54 -17.46 -5.34
C GLU A 143 -9.88 -15.99 -4.99
N VAL A 144 -11.15 -15.73 -4.69
CA VAL A 144 -11.62 -14.42 -4.24
C VAL A 144 -12.24 -14.58 -2.86
N VAL A 145 -11.67 -13.90 -1.87
CA VAL A 145 -12.07 -13.96 -0.47
C VAL A 145 -12.65 -12.61 -0.06
N ASP A 146 -13.94 -12.56 0.11
CA ASP A 146 -14.67 -11.36 0.55
C ASP A 146 -16.02 -11.78 1.14
N PRO A 147 -16.54 -11.16 2.20
CA PRO A 147 -17.90 -11.43 2.70
C PRO A 147 -18.99 -11.23 1.64
N GLN A 148 -18.74 -10.32 0.68
CA GLN A 148 -19.66 -10.03 -0.43
C GLN A 148 -18.87 -9.91 -1.75
N PRO A 149 -18.32 -11.03 -2.26
CA PRO A 149 -17.44 -11.00 -3.42
C PRO A 149 -18.19 -10.54 -4.67
N ILE A 150 -17.50 -9.73 -5.48
CA ILE A 150 -17.98 -9.33 -6.80
C ILE A 150 -17.84 -10.53 -7.74
N ASP A 151 -18.89 -10.85 -8.49
CA ASP A 151 -18.81 -11.84 -9.56
C ASP A 151 -18.03 -11.27 -10.75
N LEU A 152 -16.90 -11.88 -11.06
CA LEU A 152 -16.03 -11.47 -12.16
C LEU A 152 -16.39 -12.16 -13.49
N GLY A 153 -17.38 -13.05 -13.50
CA GLY A 153 -17.89 -13.70 -14.71
C GLY A 153 -17.00 -14.81 -15.28
N TYR A 154 -16.10 -15.38 -14.48
CA TYR A 154 -15.24 -16.50 -14.89
C TYR A 154 -15.55 -17.75 -14.07
N GLU A 155 -15.97 -18.84 -14.72
CA GLU A 155 -16.34 -20.11 -14.07
C GLU A 155 -15.20 -20.76 -13.25
N ARG A 156 -13.95 -20.46 -13.58
CA ARG A 156 -12.76 -21.04 -12.91
C ARG A 156 -12.33 -20.31 -11.64
N ILE A 157 -13.07 -19.27 -11.20
CA ILE A 157 -12.77 -18.56 -9.98
C ILE A 157 -13.52 -19.19 -8.81
N GLU A 158 -12.77 -19.51 -7.74
CA GLU A 158 -13.34 -19.97 -6.49
C GLU A 158 -13.66 -18.78 -5.58
N TYR A 159 -14.91 -18.66 -5.13
CA TYR A 159 -15.37 -17.57 -4.27
C TYR A 159 -15.59 -18.04 -2.84
N HIS A 160 -14.88 -17.45 -1.89
CA HIS A 160 -15.00 -17.68 -0.46
C HIS A 160 -15.72 -16.51 0.20
N ARG A 161 -16.99 -16.71 0.64
CA ARG A 161 -17.82 -15.68 1.29
C ARG A 161 -17.50 -15.60 2.78
N MET A 162 -16.31 -15.12 3.10
CA MET A 162 -15.81 -14.98 4.47
C MET A 162 -14.81 -13.82 4.56
N THR A 163 -14.42 -13.48 5.80
CA THR A 163 -13.38 -12.46 5.99
C THR A 163 -11.99 -13.03 5.64
N ALA A 164 -11.03 -12.16 5.31
CA ALA A 164 -9.65 -12.56 5.10
C ALA A 164 -9.04 -13.24 6.33
N THR A 165 -9.44 -12.78 7.54
CA THR A 165 -8.98 -13.36 8.81
C THR A 165 -9.46 -14.81 8.96
N ASP A 166 -10.74 -15.08 8.71
CA ASP A 166 -11.32 -16.42 8.79
C ASP A 166 -10.65 -17.35 7.77
N TYR A 167 -10.52 -16.88 6.53
CA TYR A 167 -9.87 -17.64 5.47
C TYR A 167 -8.43 -18.04 5.82
N VAL A 168 -7.64 -17.11 6.36
CA VAL A 168 -6.25 -17.40 6.76
C VAL A 168 -6.22 -18.34 7.95
N SER A 169 -7.11 -18.16 8.93
CA SER A 169 -7.20 -19.03 10.11
C SER A 169 -7.53 -20.48 9.71
N ASP A 170 -8.48 -20.67 8.81
CA ASP A 170 -8.87 -22.01 8.32
C ASP A 170 -7.73 -22.74 7.56
N ARG A 171 -6.79 -21.97 6.97
CA ARG A 171 -5.65 -22.51 6.22
C ARG A 171 -4.40 -22.77 7.07
N LEU A 172 -4.27 -22.09 8.20
CA LEU A 172 -3.13 -22.20 9.10
C LEU A 172 -3.39 -23.11 10.34
N GLY A 173 -4.66 -23.45 10.61
CA GLY A 173 -5.09 -24.35 11.67
C GLY A 173 -4.93 -25.79 11.29
#